data_be0a05bf8c1bcef8654126424e1a8cb2
#
_entry.id   be0a05bf8c1bcef8654126424e1a8cb2
#
_cell.length_a   1.000
_cell.length_b   1.000
_cell.length_c   1.000
_cell.angle_alpha   90.00
_cell.angle_beta   90.00
_cell.angle_gamma   90.00
#
_symmetry.space_group_name_H-M   'P 1'
#
loop_
_entity.id
_entity.type
_entity.pdbx_description
1 polymer ?
#
loop_
_entity_poly.entity_id
_entity_poly.type
_entity_poly.pdbx_seq_one_letter_code
_entity_poly.pdbx_strand_id
1 'polypeptide(L)'
;MPVLAPLFGDDALAEVSVSGVVGGNGVAGQIDRLHVGADRVLVADFKTGPRPAAPPVSYTRQLALYAGLLEQIYPEHQIVTWLVWTEVADVQEIVEPERKAALAALVPAAPA
;
A
#
# COMPACT_ATOMS: atom_id res chain seq x y z
N MET A 1 -11.89 -2.39 -15.62
CA MET A 1 -12.06 -3.49 -14.64
C MET A 1 -12.98 -3.03 -13.52
N PRO A 2 -14.09 -3.69 -13.28
CA PRO A 2 -15.00 -3.29 -12.17
C PRO A 2 -14.34 -3.28 -10.80
N VAL A 3 -13.39 -4.16 -10.57
CA VAL A 3 -12.66 -4.24 -9.28
C VAL A 3 -11.90 -2.93 -8.98
N LEU A 4 -11.53 -2.18 -10.02
CA LEU A 4 -10.79 -0.92 -9.87
C LEU A 4 -11.72 0.31 -9.75
N ALA A 5 -13.04 0.13 -9.86
CA ALA A 5 -13.97 1.26 -9.83
C ALA A 5 -13.79 2.18 -8.61
N PRO A 6 -13.54 1.68 -7.38
CA PRO A 6 -13.32 2.55 -6.24
C PRO A 6 -12.11 3.48 -6.39
N LEU A 7 -11.12 3.10 -7.20
CA LEU A 7 -9.90 3.88 -7.38
C LEU A 7 -10.06 5.04 -8.37
N PHE A 8 -11.14 5.06 -9.14
CA PHE A 8 -11.38 6.05 -10.18
C PHE A 8 -12.68 6.84 -9.97
N GLY A 9 -13.32 6.67 -8.81
CA GLY A 9 -14.47 7.46 -8.42
C GLY A 9 -14.07 8.87 -7.96
N ASP A 10 -15.06 9.75 -7.81
CA ASP A 10 -14.82 11.14 -7.42
C ASP A 10 -14.20 11.27 -6.02
N ASP A 11 -14.41 10.28 -5.16
CA ASP A 11 -13.88 10.24 -3.80
C ASP A 11 -12.52 9.55 -3.69
N ALA A 12 -11.95 9.08 -4.79
CA ALA A 12 -10.60 8.54 -4.81
C ALA A 12 -9.58 9.66 -4.97
N LEU A 13 -8.47 9.55 -4.22
CA LEU A 13 -7.39 10.53 -4.24
C LEU A 13 -6.22 10.00 -5.04
N ALA A 14 -5.62 10.87 -5.85
CA ALA A 14 -4.44 10.54 -6.65
C ALA A 14 -3.20 11.20 -6.05
N GLU A 15 -2.07 10.50 -6.14
CA GLU A 15 -0.75 11.07 -5.81
C GLU A 15 -0.70 11.65 -4.40
N VAL A 16 -1.13 10.85 -3.42
CA VAL A 16 -1.20 11.29 -2.02
C VAL A 16 0.16 11.16 -1.37
N SER A 17 0.73 12.28 -0.95
CA SER A 17 1.99 12.28 -0.21
C SER A 17 1.76 11.79 1.23
N VAL A 18 2.63 10.90 1.69
CA VAL A 18 2.58 10.36 3.05
C VAL A 18 3.95 10.44 3.69
N SER A 19 3.97 10.69 5.00
CA SER A 19 5.21 10.65 5.77
C SER A 19 4.92 10.34 7.23
N GLY A 20 5.87 9.72 7.90
CA GLY A 20 5.73 9.37 9.30
C GLY A 20 6.76 8.34 9.72
N VAL A 21 6.47 7.64 10.81
CA VAL A 21 7.36 6.61 11.37
C VAL A 21 6.58 5.32 11.55
N VAL A 22 7.13 4.22 11.05
CA VAL A 22 6.55 2.88 11.18
C VAL A 22 7.64 1.95 11.71
N GLY A 23 7.42 1.37 12.90
CA GLY A 23 8.37 0.43 13.49
C GLY A 23 9.78 1.00 13.66
N GLY A 24 9.90 2.29 13.99
CA GLY A 24 11.19 2.96 14.13
C GLY A 24 11.81 3.43 12.82
N ASN A 25 11.16 3.18 11.68
CA ASN A 25 11.65 3.58 10.36
C ASN A 25 10.92 4.83 9.87
N GLY A 26 11.68 5.84 9.43
CA GLY A 26 11.11 6.99 8.77
C GLY A 26 10.57 6.60 7.40
N VAL A 27 9.36 7.03 7.08
CA VAL A 27 8.69 6.73 5.81
C VAL A 27 8.28 8.02 5.17
N ALA A 28 8.62 8.18 3.90
CA ALA A 28 8.12 9.28 3.09
C ALA A 28 7.93 8.76 1.66
N GLY A 29 6.81 9.10 1.04
CA GLY A 29 6.53 8.65 -0.30
C GLY A 29 5.22 9.17 -0.82
N GLN A 30 4.77 8.59 -1.92
CA GLN A 30 3.55 8.99 -2.60
C GLN A 30 2.75 7.76 -2.97
N ILE A 31 1.48 7.76 -2.60
CA ILE A 31 0.53 6.71 -2.95
C ILE A 31 -0.13 7.10 -4.27
N ASP A 32 -0.11 6.19 -5.25
CA ASP A 32 -0.67 6.50 -6.58
C ASP A 32 -2.17 6.74 -6.54
N ARG A 33 -2.91 5.88 -5.83
CA ARG A 33 -4.35 6.04 -5.62
C ARG A 33 -4.73 5.60 -4.21
N LEU A 34 -5.62 6.35 -3.60
CA LEU A 34 -6.12 6.10 -2.25
C LEU A 34 -7.63 6.30 -2.22
N HIS A 35 -8.35 5.32 -1.70
CA HIS A 35 -9.78 5.43 -1.47
C HIS A 35 -10.09 5.13 -0.01
N VAL A 36 -10.67 6.10 0.70
CA VAL A 36 -11.08 5.93 2.10
C VAL A 36 -12.57 5.72 2.13
N GLY A 37 -12.97 4.48 2.41
CA GLY A 37 -14.38 4.11 2.58
C GLY A 37 -14.81 4.19 4.04
N ALA A 38 -16.02 3.73 4.32
CA ALA A 38 -16.60 3.78 5.67
C ALA A 38 -15.83 2.88 6.66
N ASP A 39 -15.36 1.70 6.20
CA ASP A 39 -14.71 0.70 7.04
C ASP A 39 -13.40 0.18 6.45
N ARG A 40 -13.00 0.67 5.28
CA ARG A 40 -11.84 0.16 4.55
C ARG A 40 -11.10 1.30 3.86
N VAL A 41 -9.77 1.23 3.90
CA VAL A 41 -8.88 2.11 3.13
C VAL A 41 -8.20 1.26 2.07
N LEU A 42 -8.33 1.64 0.82
CA LEU A 42 -7.75 0.94 -0.32
C LEU A 42 -6.57 1.74 -0.86
N VAL A 43 -5.41 1.10 -0.90
CA VAL A 43 -4.16 1.66 -1.42
C VAL A 43 -3.80 0.93 -2.69
N ALA A 44 -3.55 1.65 -3.76
CA ALA A 44 -3.09 1.05 -5.01
C ALA A 44 -1.80 1.69 -5.48
N ASP A 45 -0.87 0.85 -5.89
CA ASP A 45 0.38 1.24 -6.53
C ASP A 45 0.39 0.67 -7.94
N PHE A 46 0.52 1.55 -8.94
CA PHE A 46 0.46 1.16 -10.34
C PHE A 46 1.85 0.75 -10.84
N LYS A 47 1.91 -0.43 -11.46
CA LYS A 47 3.15 -0.98 -12.01
C LYS A 47 2.98 -1.28 -13.49
N THR A 48 4.07 -1.13 -14.24
CA THR A 48 4.14 -1.52 -15.65
C THR A 48 4.88 -2.85 -15.78
N GLY A 49 4.82 -3.45 -16.96
CA GLY A 49 5.48 -4.71 -17.23
C GLY A 49 4.65 -5.93 -16.87
N PRO A 50 5.23 -7.14 -17.01
CA PRO A 50 4.53 -8.38 -16.71
C PRO A 50 4.34 -8.57 -15.20
N ARG A 51 3.21 -9.15 -14.83
CA ARG A 51 2.93 -9.46 -13.44
C ARG A 51 3.76 -10.67 -13.01
N PRO A 52 4.63 -10.55 -11.99
CA PRO A 52 5.35 -11.70 -11.45
C PRO A 52 4.40 -12.62 -10.66
N ALA A 53 4.79 -13.89 -10.51
CA ALA A 53 4.01 -14.85 -9.73
C ALA A 53 3.89 -14.44 -8.27
N ALA A 54 4.98 -13.91 -7.71
CA ALA A 54 4.99 -13.37 -6.34
C ALA A 54 5.37 -11.88 -6.39
N PRO A 55 4.82 -11.04 -5.51
CA PRO A 55 5.19 -9.63 -5.47
C PRO A 55 6.68 -9.47 -5.17
N PRO A 56 7.37 -8.56 -5.88
CA PRO A 56 8.76 -8.23 -5.53
C PRO A 56 8.85 -7.73 -4.08
N VAL A 57 9.90 -8.13 -3.37
CA VAL A 57 10.08 -7.80 -1.95
C VAL A 57 10.06 -6.28 -1.72
N SER A 58 10.68 -5.50 -2.61
CA SER A 58 10.70 -4.04 -2.48
C SER A 58 9.31 -3.44 -2.54
N TYR A 59 8.41 -3.99 -3.36
CA TYR A 59 7.03 -3.49 -3.47
C TYR A 59 6.20 -3.88 -2.26
N THR A 60 6.35 -5.13 -1.78
CA THR A 60 5.68 -5.58 -0.56
C THR A 60 6.09 -4.71 0.63
N ARG A 61 7.38 -4.41 0.76
CA ARG A 61 7.90 -3.56 1.82
C ARG A 61 7.33 -2.14 1.73
N GLN A 62 7.30 -1.56 0.54
CA GLN A 62 6.75 -0.22 0.33
C GLN A 62 5.29 -0.14 0.75
N LEU A 63 4.46 -1.09 0.30
CA LEU A 63 3.05 -1.11 0.65
C LEU A 63 2.83 -1.42 2.13
N ALA A 64 3.69 -2.25 2.73
CA ALA A 64 3.64 -2.52 4.16
C ALA A 64 3.88 -1.25 4.98
N LEU A 65 4.85 -0.43 4.58
CA LEU A 65 5.14 0.84 5.25
C LEU A 65 3.99 1.84 5.08
N TYR A 66 3.42 1.95 3.88
CA TYR A 66 2.26 2.82 3.66
C TYR A 66 1.05 2.36 4.46
N ALA A 67 0.79 1.06 4.49
CA ALA A 67 -0.30 0.51 5.30
C ALA A 67 -0.09 0.79 6.79
N GLY A 68 1.14 0.69 7.27
CA GLY A 68 1.48 1.02 8.65
C GLY A 68 1.17 2.47 9.01
N LEU A 69 1.47 3.41 8.11
CA LEU A 69 1.11 4.81 8.31
C LEU A 69 -0.42 5.00 8.33
N LEU A 70 -1.12 4.36 7.40
CA LEU A 70 -2.57 4.49 7.30
C LEU A 70 -3.29 3.85 8.49
N GLU A 71 -2.76 2.78 9.05
CA GLU A 71 -3.28 2.19 10.29
C GLU A 71 -3.22 3.17 11.47
N GLN A 72 -2.22 4.04 11.51
CA GLN A 72 -2.12 5.07 12.54
C GLN A 72 -3.16 6.18 12.34
N ILE A 73 -3.48 6.51 11.10
CA ILE A 73 -4.44 7.56 10.76
C ILE A 73 -5.88 7.03 10.85
N TYR A 74 -6.09 5.78 10.43
CA TYR A 74 -7.40 5.13 10.37
C TYR A 74 -7.39 3.84 11.18
N PRO A 75 -7.30 3.91 12.53
CA PRO A 75 -7.09 2.71 13.36
C PRO A 75 -8.27 1.74 13.34
N GLU A 76 -9.45 2.17 12.94
CA GLU A 76 -10.65 1.33 12.90
C GLU A 76 -10.97 0.83 11.49
N HIS A 77 -10.17 1.20 10.49
CA HIS A 77 -10.37 0.76 9.11
C HIS A 77 -9.51 -0.47 8.81
N GLN A 78 -10.03 -1.32 7.94
CA GLN A 78 -9.23 -2.36 7.31
C GLN A 78 -8.40 -1.71 6.20
N ILE A 79 -7.09 -1.96 6.19
CA ILE A 79 -6.21 -1.45 5.14
C ILE A 79 -6.01 -2.55 4.11
N VAL A 80 -6.33 -2.25 2.86
CA VAL A 80 -6.19 -3.16 1.73
C VAL A 80 -5.15 -2.56 0.77
N THR A 81 -4.17 -3.37 0.38
CA THR A 81 -3.07 -2.92 -0.48
C THR A 81 -3.01 -3.73 -1.76
N TRP A 82 -2.96 -3.03 -2.88
CA TRP A 82 -2.94 -3.62 -4.23
C TRP A 82 -1.75 -3.12 -5.03
N LEU A 83 -1.10 -4.05 -5.74
CA LEU A 83 -0.29 -3.72 -6.92
C LEU A 83 -1.20 -3.88 -8.13
N VAL A 84 -1.30 -2.85 -8.95
CA VAL A 84 -2.12 -2.86 -10.16
C VAL A 84 -1.18 -2.89 -11.36
N TRP A 85 -1.16 -4.04 -12.06
CA TRP A 85 -0.30 -4.26 -13.22
C TRP A 85 -1.05 -3.79 -14.47
N THR A 86 -0.75 -2.56 -14.89
CA THR A 86 -1.57 -1.84 -15.87
C THR A 86 -1.51 -2.43 -17.27
N GLU A 87 -0.38 -3.01 -17.68
CA GLU A 87 -0.23 -3.60 -19.02
C GLU A 87 -1.02 -4.90 -19.20
N VAL A 88 -1.25 -5.64 -18.12
CA VAL A 88 -1.98 -6.90 -18.15
C VAL A 88 -3.36 -6.80 -17.48
N ALA A 89 -3.73 -5.61 -17.04
CA ALA A 89 -5.01 -5.32 -16.37
C ALA A 89 -5.28 -6.30 -15.22
N ASP A 90 -4.30 -6.49 -14.35
CA ASP A 90 -4.39 -7.44 -13.24
C ASP A 90 -4.09 -6.78 -11.90
N VAL A 91 -4.72 -7.28 -10.84
CA VAL A 91 -4.55 -6.83 -9.47
C VAL A 91 -3.87 -7.93 -8.67
N GLN A 92 -2.82 -7.56 -7.95
CA GLN A 92 -2.12 -8.44 -7.04
C GLN A 92 -2.24 -7.87 -5.63
N GLU A 93 -3.07 -8.49 -4.81
CA GLU A 93 -3.24 -8.03 -3.43
C GLU A 93 -2.06 -8.47 -2.57
N ILE A 94 -1.58 -7.56 -1.73
CA ILE A 94 -0.61 -7.90 -0.70
C ILE A 94 -1.38 -7.95 0.62
N VAL A 95 -1.62 -9.15 1.09
CA VAL A 95 -2.46 -9.39 2.26
C VAL A 95 -1.75 -9.05 3.57
N GLU A 96 -2.53 -8.80 4.62
CA GLU A 96 -2.00 -8.36 5.91
C GLU A 96 -0.85 -9.24 6.45
N PRO A 97 -0.93 -10.58 6.45
CA PRO A 97 0.18 -11.40 6.94
C PRO A 97 1.49 -11.17 6.19
N GLU A 98 1.43 -10.95 4.87
CA GLU A 98 2.61 -10.65 4.08
C GLU A 98 3.19 -9.28 4.45
N ARG A 99 2.32 -8.28 4.67
CA ARG A 99 2.75 -6.96 5.11
C ARG A 99 3.40 -7.01 6.50
N LYS A 100 2.80 -7.75 7.43
CA LYS A 100 3.36 -7.89 8.79
C LYS A 100 4.72 -8.58 8.76
N ALA A 101 4.87 -9.61 7.93
CA ALA A 101 6.16 -10.30 7.76
C ALA A 101 7.21 -9.36 7.17
N ALA A 102 6.85 -8.53 6.20
CA ALA A 102 7.76 -7.56 5.60
C ALA A 102 8.22 -6.52 6.62
N LEU A 103 7.32 -6.03 7.47
CA LEU A 103 7.68 -5.08 8.52
C LEU A 103 8.57 -5.72 9.59
N ALA A 104 8.29 -6.98 9.96
CA ALA A 104 9.09 -7.69 10.94
C ALA A 104 10.52 -7.94 10.45
N ALA A 105 10.71 -8.04 9.13
CA ALA A 105 12.03 -8.22 8.52
C ALA A 105 12.85 -6.94 8.40
N LEU A 106 12.22 -5.77 8.61
CA LEU A 106 12.94 -4.51 8.58
C LEU A 106 13.71 -4.28 9.88
N VAL A 107 14.93 -3.81 9.73
CA VAL A 107 15.73 -3.39 10.89
C VAL A 107 15.41 -1.92 11.16
N PRO A 108 14.95 -1.56 12.37
CA PRO A 108 14.71 -0.17 12.71
C PRO A 108 15.97 0.67 12.51
N ALA A 109 15.79 1.97 12.23
CA ALA A 109 16.91 2.88 12.15
C ALA A 109 17.73 2.82 13.44
N ALA A 110 19.06 2.74 13.31
CA ALA A 110 19.92 2.64 14.50
C ALA A 110 19.73 3.87 15.38
N PRO A 111 19.63 3.69 16.70
CA PRO A 111 19.61 4.83 17.59
C PRO A 111 20.91 5.61 17.49
N ALA A 112 20.81 6.89 17.58
CA ALA A 112 21.97 7.78 17.51
C ALA A 112 22.89 7.57 18.71
#